data_29a12c7e540a42e12111474b6aeae274
#
_entry.id   29a12c7e540a42e12111474b6aeae274
#
_cell.length_a   1.000
_cell.length_b   1.000
_cell.length_c   1.000
_cell.angle_alpha   90.00
_cell.angle_beta   90.00
_cell.angle_gamma   90.00
#
_symmetry.space_group_name_H-M   'P 1'
#
loop_
_entity.id
_entity.type
_entity.pdbx_description
1 polymer ?
#
loop_
_entity_poly.entity_id
_entity_poly.type
_entity_poly.pdbx_seq_one_letter_code
_entity_poly.pdbx_strand_id
1 'polypeptide(L)'
;YRQDSRYDKDSSVVTRTAAFDLPLRRKRNGDFRVPSGEMVYTCFTSDFFLEEADEWRAEAWAIIRERCDLSFLIPTKRIDRFRVSLPSDWGDGYDHVAIACTVENQDRANYRLPLFRSLPIRHKLLFCAPLLGALDLSGYLDDDIEEVSVGGESGMDARVCDYDWVLDIRRQCIAADIPFSFHQTGARLR
;
A
#
# COMPACT_ATOMS: atom_id res chain seq x y z
N TYR A 1 -9.04 13.54 9.72
CA TYR A 1 -7.89 12.63 9.78
C TYR A 1 -6.64 13.39 10.24
N ARG A 2 -5.53 12.72 10.61
CA ARG A 2 -4.32 13.36 11.21
C ARG A 2 -3.70 14.48 10.37
N GLN A 3 -3.87 14.45 9.06
CA GLN A 3 -3.39 15.53 8.20
C GLN A 3 -4.26 16.77 8.25
N ASP A 4 -5.52 16.66 8.67
CA ASP A 4 -6.45 17.77 8.73
C ASP A 4 -5.96 18.82 9.73
N SER A 5 -5.59 18.37 10.95
CA SER A 5 -5.08 19.27 11.98
C SER A 5 -3.67 19.82 11.70
N ARG A 6 -2.84 19.09 10.93
CA ARG A 6 -1.47 19.50 10.61
C ARG A 6 -1.39 20.47 9.44
N TYR A 7 -2.30 20.36 8.48
CA TYR A 7 -2.26 21.10 7.22
C TYR A 7 -3.50 21.95 6.97
N ASP A 8 -4.38 22.07 7.97
CA ASP A 8 -5.67 22.76 7.86
C ASP A 8 -6.47 22.29 6.63
N LYS A 9 -6.54 20.96 6.47
CA LYS A 9 -7.21 20.29 5.35
C LYS A 9 -8.40 19.49 5.84
N ASP A 10 -9.48 19.52 5.08
CA ASP A 10 -10.63 18.66 5.28
C ASP A 10 -10.44 17.35 4.49
N SER A 11 -10.24 16.22 5.20
CA SER A 11 -10.04 14.91 4.59
C SER A 11 -11.32 14.34 3.94
N SER A 12 -12.48 14.94 4.17
CA SER A 12 -13.71 14.59 3.45
C SER A 12 -13.71 15.13 2.02
N VAL A 13 -12.88 16.14 1.73
CA VAL A 13 -12.75 16.73 0.40
C VAL A 13 -11.59 16.06 -0.33
N VAL A 14 -11.93 15.15 -1.25
CA VAL A 14 -10.93 14.48 -2.08
C VAL A 14 -10.56 15.37 -3.26
N THR A 15 -9.26 15.64 -3.40
CA THR A 15 -8.74 16.47 -4.49
C THR A 15 -7.56 15.81 -5.17
N ARG A 16 -7.46 16.01 -6.48
CA ARG A 16 -6.29 15.61 -7.25
C ARG A 16 -5.08 16.45 -6.82
N THR A 17 -4.00 15.79 -6.45
CA THR A 17 -2.79 16.49 -6.01
C THR A 17 -2.07 17.17 -7.17
N ALA A 18 -1.39 18.29 -6.89
CA ALA A 18 -0.57 18.97 -7.89
C ALA A 18 0.64 18.13 -8.39
N ALA A 19 0.94 17.04 -7.70
CA ALA A 19 2.02 16.12 -8.06
C ALA A 19 1.51 14.86 -8.82
N PHE A 20 0.24 14.82 -9.21
CA PHE A 20 -0.38 13.65 -9.83
C PHE A 20 0.35 13.18 -11.09
N ASP A 21 0.77 14.10 -11.95
CA ASP A 21 1.50 13.86 -13.18
C ASP A 21 3.03 13.95 -13.03
N LEU A 22 3.54 14.00 -11.79
CA LEU A 22 4.98 14.15 -11.52
C LEU A 22 5.85 13.12 -12.24
N PRO A 23 5.46 11.84 -12.37
CA PRO A 23 6.24 10.86 -13.12
C PRO A 23 6.46 11.24 -14.59
N LEU A 24 5.55 11.97 -15.22
CA LEU A 24 5.64 12.40 -16.61
C LEU A 24 6.34 13.74 -16.79
N ARG A 25 6.52 14.50 -15.72
CA ARG A 25 7.15 15.83 -15.82
C ARG A 25 8.61 15.76 -16.18
N ARG A 26 9.02 16.66 -17.06
CA ARG A 26 10.41 16.77 -17.52
C ARG A 26 11.12 17.98 -16.92
N LYS A 27 12.43 17.86 -16.82
CA LYS A 27 13.37 18.95 -16.55
C LYS A 27 13.58 19.76 -17.82
N ARG A 28 14.26 20.92 -17.70
CA ARG A 28 14.57 21.80 -18.84
C ARG A 28 15.48 21.14 -19.89
N ASN A 29 16.29 20.16 -19.47
CA ASN A 29 17.17 19.39 -20.35
C ASN A 29 16.46 18.20 -21.04
N GLY A 30 15.16 18.02 -20.84
CA GLY A 30 14.37 16.95 -21.44
C GLY A 30 14.25 15.68 -20.61
N ASP A 31 15.08 15.46 -19.58
CA ASP A 31 15.01 14.30 -18.71
C ASP A 31 13.74 14.30 -17.86
N PHE A 32 13.24 13.13 -17.48
CA PHE A 32 12.17 13.03 -16.49
C PHE A 32 12.62 13.57 -15.14
N ARG A 33 11.70 14.19 -14.39
CA ARG A 33 11.95 14.64 -13.01
C ARG A 33 12.16 13.48 -12.06
N VAL A 34 11.42 12.39 -12.27
CA VAL A 34 11.61 11.12 -11.56
C VAL A 34 12.50 10.25 -12.45
N PRO A 35 13.76 9.98 -12.06
CA PRO A 35 14.68 9.17 -12.86
C PRO A 35 14.20 7.72 -13.00
N SER A 36 14.62 7.04 -14.06
CA SER A 36 14.40 5.60 -14.23
C SER A 36 15.01 4.80 -13.08
N GLY A 37 14.34 3.72 -12.67
CA GLY A 37 14.76 2.85 -11.58
C GLY A 37 14.29 3.30 -10.19
N GLU A 38 13.66 4.47 -10.07
CA GLU A 38 13.15 4.94 -8.78
C GLU A 38 11.86 4.22 -8.39
N MET A 39 11.68 4.06 -7.05
CA MET A 39 10.43 3.58 -6.45
C MET A 39 9.46 4.74 -6.21
N VAL A 40 8.26 4.63 -6.73
CA VAL A 40 7.17 5.58 -6.51
C VAL A 40 6.18 5.02 -5.49
N TYR A 41 6.13 5.64 -4.34
CA TYR A 41 5.17 5.33 -3.28
C TYR A 41 3.85 6.03 -3.55
N THR A 42 2.84 5.28 -3.99
CA THR A 42 1.58 5.82 -4.50
C THR A 42 0.53 5.89 -3.40
N CYS A 43 -0.04 7.06 -3.17
CA CYS A 43 -1.17 7.28 -2.24
C CYS A 43 -0.93 6.85 -0.77
N PHE A 44 0.31 6.99 -0.25
CA PHE A 44 0.63 6.63 1.14
C PHE A 44 -0.14 7.45 2.21
N THR A 45 -0.68 8.59 1.84
CA THR A 45 -1.51 9.45 2.73
C THR A 45 -3.00 9.41 2.39
N SER A 46 -3.38 8.60 1.41
CA SER A 46 -4.77 8.37 0.98
C SER A 46 -4.95 6.90 0.59
N ASP A 47 -5.76 6.58 -0.40
CA ASP A 47 -5.90 5.22 -0.94
C ASP A 47 -6.12 5.31 -2.45
N PHE A 48 -5.37 4.52 -3.21
CA PHE A 48 -5.44 4.52 -4.67
C PHE A 48 -6.81 4.10 -5.19
N PHE A 49 -7.51 3.22 -4.47
CA PHE A 49 -8.84 2.71 -4.83
C PHE A 49 -9.99 3.46 -4.15
N LEU A 50 -9.74 4.68 -3.68
CA LEU A 50 -10.77 5.55 -3.13
C LEU A 50 -11.85 5.83 -4.20
N GLU A 51 -13.14 5.72 -3.83
CA GLU A 51 -14.26 5.86 -4.76
C GLU A 51 -14.33 7.25 -5.39
N GLU A 52 -14.12 8.28 -4.58
CA GLU A 52 -14.13 9.68 -5.00
C GLU A 52 -12.99 10.02 -5.99
N ALA A 53 -12.02 9.11 -6.15
CA ALA A 53 -10.92 9.25 -7.10
C ALA A 53 -11.09 8.40 -8.36
N ASP A 54 -12.24 7.74 -8.56
CA ASP A 54 -12.48 6.83 -9.71
C ASP A 54 -12.30 7.53 -11.06
N GLU A 55 -12.70 8.79 -11.16
CA GLU A 55 -12.57 9.58 -12.39
C GLU A 55 -11.12 9.80 -12.85
N TRP A 56 -10.15 9.74 -11.90
CA TRP A 56 -8.72 9.95 -12.20
C TRP A 56 -7.95 8.62 -12.34
N ARG A 57 -8.56 7.50 -12.01
CA ARG A 57 -7.85 6.20 -11.94
C ARG A 57 -7.36 5.72 -13.30
N ALA A 58 -8.16 5.91 -14.35
CA ALA A 58 -7.75 5.54 -15.71
C ALA A 58 -6.48 6.31 -16.15
N GLU A 59 -6.41 7.61 -15.82
CA GLU A 59 -5.23 8.44 -16.09
C GLU A 59 -4.03 8.00 -15.22
N ALA A 60 -4.25 7.67 -13.94
CA ALA A 60 -3.20 7.16 -13.06
C ALA A 60 -2.60 5.86 -13.61
N TRP A 61 -3.43 4.92 -14.08
CA TRP A 61 -2.97 3.70 -14.73
C TRP A 61 -2.22 3.98 -16.04
N ALA A 62 -2.65 4.96 -16.83
CA ALA A 62 -1.95 5.36 -18.05
C ALA A 62 -0.53 5.89 -17.73
N ILE A 63 -0.38 6.69 -16.67
CA ILE A 63 0.92 7.17 -16.19
C ILE A 63 1.81 6.00 -15.73
N ILE A 64 1.26 5.08 -14.95
CA ILE A 64 1.98 3.90 -14.46
C ILE A 64 2.47 3.05 -15.64
N ARG A 65 1.62 2.82 -16.64
CA ARG A 65 1.96 2.06 -17.84
C ARG A 65 3.02 2.75 -18.70
N GLU A 66 2.96 4.07 -18.86
CA GLU A 66 3.94 4.84 -19.64
C GLU A 66 5.31 4.82 -18.98
N ARG A 67 5.35 4.82 -17.63
CA ARG A 67 6.58 4.84 -16.84
C ARG A 67 6.94 3.45 -16.30
N CYS A 68 6.94 2.45 -17.19
CA CYS A 68 7.36 1.09 -16.84
C CYS A 68 8.86 0.97 -16.48
N ASP A 69 9.61 2.04 -16.59
CA ASP A 69 10.97 2.21 -16.11
C ASP A 69 11.08 2.57 -14.62
N LEU A 70 9.94 2.82 -13.95
CA LEU A 70 9.81 3.04 -12.50
C LEU A 70 9.20 1.80 -11.84
N SER A 71 9.38 1.67 -10.54
CA SER A 71 8.63 0.72 -9.71
C SER A 71 7.55 1.46 -8.94
N PHE A 72 6.33 0.93 -8.90
CA PHE A 72 5.22 1.53 -8.17
C PHE A 72 4.77 0.63 -7.03
N LEU A 73 4.69 1.17 -5.82
CA LEU A 73 4.11 0.50 -4.66
C LEU A 73 2.80 1.17 -4.27
N ILE A 74 1.71 0.41 -4.30
CA ILE A 74 0.34 0.88 -4.07
C ILE A 74 -0.24 0.19 -2.83
N PRO A 75 -0.15 0.82 -1.64
CA PRO A 75 -0.84 0.32 -0.46
C PRO A 75 -2.34 0.63 -0.53
N THR A 76 -3.15 -0.32 -0.10
CA THR A 76 -4.61 -0.14 -0.06
C THR A 76 -5.29 -0.87 1.08
N LYS A 77 -6.36 -0.27 1.58
CA LYS A 77 -7.36 -0.86 2.48
C LYS A 77 -8.66 -1.25 1.75
N ARG A 78 -8.71 -0.95 0.44
CA ARG A 78 -9.89 -1.12 -0.42
C ARG A 78 -9.64 -2.14 -1.53
N ILE A 79 -9.09 -3.29 -1.15
CA ILE A 79 -8.74 -4.35 -2.12
C ILE A 79 -9.98 -4.90 -2.85
N ASP A 80 -11.15 -4.80 -2.25
CA ASP A 80 -12.45 -5.12 -2.84
C ASP A 80 -12.78 -4.27 -4.08
N ARG A 81 -12.18 -3.09 -4.20
CA ARG A 81 -12.33 -2.19 -5.34
C ARG A 81 -11.25 -2.35 -6.41
N PHE A 82 -10.32 -3.29 -6.26
CA PHE A 82 -9.17 -3.47 -7.15
C PHE A 82 -9.56 -3.53 -8.63
N ARG A 83 -10.67 -4.19 -8.96
CA ARG A 83 -11.12 -4.36 -10.35
C ARG A 83 -11.80 -3.12 -10.95
N VAL A 84 -12.09 -2.10 -10.14
CA VAL A 84 -12.70 -0.86 -10.62
C VAL A 84 -11.68 -0.06 -11.43
N SER A 85 -11.99 0.20 -12.69
CA SER A 85 -11.11 0.92 -13.64
C SER A 85 -9.74 0.25 -13.87
N LEU A 86 -9.67 -1.08 -13.72
CA LEU A 86 -8.46 -1.83 -14.03
C LEU A 86 -8.18 -1.74 -15.55
N PRO A 87 -6.93 -1.52 -15.99
CA PRO A 87 -6.59 -1.51 -17.41
C PRO A 87 -6.93 -2.83 -18.11
N SER A 88 -7.40 -2.76 -19.35
CA SER A 88 -7.73 -3.97 -20.12
C SER A 88 -6.53 -4.87 -20.45
N ASP A 89 -5.32 -4.29 -20.41
CA ASP A 89 -4.05 -4.95 -20.64
C ASP A 89 -3.32 -5.35 -19.33
N TRP A 90 -4.01 -5.30 -18.20
CA TRP A 90 -3.44 -5.66 -16.89
C TRP A 90 -2.94 -7.11 -16.83
N GLY A 91 -3.66 -8.05 -17.42
CA GLY A 91 -3.32 -9.48 -17.36
C GLY A 91 -3.23 -10.00 -15.93
N ASP A 92 -2.09 -10.61 -15.59
CA ASP A 92 -1.77 -11.09 -14.23
C ASP A 92 -1.02 -10.06 -13.38
N GLY A 93 -0.88 -8.83 -13.88
CA GLY A 93 -0.19 -7.74 -13.22
C GLY A 93 1.03 -7.22 -13.99
N TYR A 94 1.29 -5.92 -13.87
CA TYR A 94 2.50 -5.32 -14.42
C TYR A 94 3.73 -5.67 -13.58
N ASP A 95 4.87 -5.97 -14.24
CA ASP A 95 6.14 -6.35 -13.58
C ASP A 95 6.72 -5.25 -12.68
N HIS A 96 6.31 -4.02 -12.86
CA HIS A 96 6.80 -2.86 -12.14
C HIS A 96 5.80 -2.31 -11.13
N VAL A 97 4.72 -3.08 -10.82
CA VAL A 97 3.66 -2.65 -9.88
C VAL A 97 3.46 -3.67 -8.79
N ALA A 98 3.71 -3.26 -7.56
CA ALA A 98 3.38 -4.03 -6.37
C ALA A 98 2.14 -3.45 -5.67
N ILE A 99 1.23 -4.33 -5.26
CA ILE A 99 0.07 -3.97 -4.46
C ILE A 99 0.28 -4.47 -3.03
N ALA A 100 0.19 -3.55 -2.06
CA ALA A 100 0.29 -3.88 -0.66
C ALA A 100 -1.10 -3.86 -0.01
N CYS A 101 -1.64 -5.03 0.33
CA CYS A 101 -2.89 -5.12 1.08
C CYS A 101 -2.64 -4.76 2.54
N THR A 102 -3.32 -3.73 3.04
CA THR A 102 -3.18 -3.32 4.44
C THR A 102 -4.15 -4.11 5.31
N VAL A 103 -3.65 -4.69 6.41
CA VAL A 103 -4.44 -5.40 7.43
C VAL A 103 -4.01 -4.94 8.82
N GLU A 104 -4.91 -4.33 9.58
CA GLU A 104 -4.59 -3.71 10.86
C GLU A 104 -4.92 -4.59 12.06
N ASN A 105 -5.81 -5.56 11.88
CA ASN A 105 -6.29 -6.51 12.88
C ASN A 105 -6.87 -7.76 12.20
N GLN A 106 -7.21 -8.77 12.98
CA GLN A 106 -7.69 -10.06 12.47
C GLN A 106 -8.97 -9.96 11.62
N ASP A 107 -9.91 -9.08 11.99
CA ASP A 107 -11.15 -8.91 11.21
C ASP A 107 -10.85 -8.40 9.80
N ARG A 108 -9.88 -7.49 9.67
CA ARG A 108 -9.44 -6.98 8.36
C ARG A 108 -8.64 -8.00 7.58
N ALA A 109 -7.82 -8.80 8.24
CA ALA A 109 -7.12 -9.91 7.62
C ALA A 109 -8.12 -10.93 7.04
N ASN A 110 -9.07 -11.38 7.84
CA ASN A 110 -10.10 -12.35 7.44
C ASN A 110 -10.98 -11.85 6.29
N TYR A 111 -11.25 -10.54 6.23
CA TYR A 111 -12.04 -9.94 5.15
C TYR A 111 -11.23 -9.74 3.88
N ARG A 112 -10.02 -9.17 3.98
CA ARG A 112 -9.26 -8.72 2.79
C ARG A 112 -8.38 -9.79 2.17
N LEU A 113 -7.75 -10.66 2.98
CA LEU A 113 -6.74 -11.58 2.46
C LEU A 113 -7.29 -12.68 1.55
N PRO A 114 -8.47 -13.30 1.81
CA PRO A 114 -9.04 -14.25 0.86
C PRO A 114 -9.28 -13.64 -0.52
N LEU A 115 -9.77 -12.40 -0.55
CA LEU A 115 -9.96 -11.66 -1.81
C LEU A 115 -8.63 -11.31 -2.45
N PHE A 116 -7.69 -10.74 -1.70
CA PHE A 116 -6.38 -10.32 -2.20
C PHE A 116 -5.62 -11.45 -2.89
N ARG A 117 -5.63 -12.65 -2.28
CA ARG A 117 -4.99 -13.84 -2.84
C ARG A 117 -5.61 -14.27 -4.17
N SER A 118 -6.92 -14.07 -4.37
CA SER A 118 -7.64 -14.46 -5.60
C SER A 118 -7.47 -13.46 -6.74
N LEU A 119 -6.88 -12.28 -6.50
CA LEU A 119 -6.74 -11.24 -7.53
C LEU A 119 -5.50 -11.48 -8.40
N PRO A 120 -5.58 -11.12 -9.71
CA PRO A 120 -4.45 -11.21 -10.62
C PRO A 120 -3.45 -10.08 -10.34
N ILE A 121 -2.67 -10.24 -9.29
CA ILE A 121 -1.64 -9.30 -8.86
C ILE A 121 -0.33 -10.06 -8.82
N ARG A 122 0.66 -9.61 -9.59
CA ARG A 122 1.95 -10.26 -9.71
C ARG A 122 2.81 -10.10 -8.45
N HIS A 123 2.90 -8.89 -7.94
CA HIS A 123 3.70 -8.56 -6.75
C HIS A 123 2.77 -8.21 -5.58
N LYS A 124 2.62 -9.16 -4.66
CA LYS A 124 1.74 -9.06 -3.49
C LYS A 124 2.54 -8.84 -2.21
N LEU A 125 2.24 -7.74 -1.51
CA LEU A 125 2.81 -7.45 -0.20
C LEU A 125 1.71 -7.33 0.86
N LEU A 126 2.03 -7.60 2.10
CA LEU A 126 1.14 -7.36 3.24
C LEU A 126 1.66 -6.21 4.10
N PHE A 127 0.81 -5.23 4.37
CA PHE A 127 1.11 -4.13 5.29
C PHE A 127 0.27 -4.25 6.56
N CYS A 128 0.88 -4.65 7.66
CA CYS A 128 0.27 -4.63 8.99
C CYS A 128 0.59 -3.30 9.68
N ALA A 129 0.12 -2.19 9.09
CA ALA A 129 0.43 -0.83 9.53
C ALA A 129 -0.78 0.12 9.37
N PRO A 130 -1.29 0.72 10.47
CA PRO A 130 -0.86 0.46 11.85
C PRO A 130 -1.31 -0.91 12.34
N LEU A 131 -0.43 -1.63 13.04
CA LEU A 131 -0.80 -2.87 13.74
C LEU A 131 -1.60 -2.51 15.00
N LEU A 132 -2.83 -3.04 15.08
CA LEU A 132 -3.80 -2.65 16.11
C LEU A 132 -4.29 -3.84 16.95
N GLY A 133 -3.74 -5.01 16.76
CA GLY A 133 -4.06 -6.22 17.48
C GLY A 133 -3.19 -7.39 17.03
N ALA A 134 -3.23 -8.48 17.77
CA ALA A 134 -2.61 -9.73 17.37
C ALA A 134 -3.19 -10.21 16.03
N LEU A 135 -2.34 -10.78 15.18
CA LEU A 135 -2.69 -11.29 13.86
C LEU A 135 -2.19 -12.73 13.70
N ASP A 136 -3.09 -13.62 13.36
CA ASP A 136 -2.75 -14.91 12.78
C ASP A 136 -2.85 -14.83 11.26
N LEU A 137 -1.70 -14.83 10.62
CA LEU A 137 -1.54 -14.79 9.17
C LEU A 137 -1.17 -16.16 8.59
N SER A 138 -0.97 -17.19 9.42
CA SER A 138 -0.43 -18.50 9.03
C SER A 138 -1.21 -19.17 7.88
N GLY A 139 -2.52 -18.95 7.81
CA GLY A 139 -3.36 -19.45 6.71
C GLY A 139 -3.32 -18.62 5.43
N TYR A 140 -2.58 -17.51 5.41
CA TYR A 140 -2.53 -16.56 4.29
C TYR A 140 -1.13 -16.34 3.72
N LEU A 141 -0.10 -16.79 4.43
CA LEU A 141 1.29 -16.69 4.00
C LEU A 141 1.63 -17.88 3.08
N ASP A 142 1.75 -17.60 1.81
CA ASP A 142 2.13 -18.57 0.77
C ASP A 142 3.12 -17.91 -0.21
N ASP A 143 3.58 -18.66 -1.20
CA ASP A 143 4.58 -18.24 -2.18
C ASP A 143 4.16 -17.00 -3.01
N ASP A 144 2.87 -16.63 -2.99
CA ASP A 144 2.37 -15.41 -3.67
C ASP A 144 2.65 -14.13 -2.87
N ILE A 145 2.99 -14.24 -1.58
CA ILE A 145 3.28 -13.09 -0.72
C ILE A 145 4.80 -12.86 -0.66
N GLU A 146 5.25 -11.75 -1.21
CA GLU A 146 6.68 -11.44 -1.31
C GLU A 146 7.28 -10.81 -0.05
N GLU A 147 6.48 -10.09 0.74
CA GLU A 147 6.93 -9.43 1.97
C GLU A 147 5.76 -9.12 2.90
N VAL A 148 6.03 -9.19 4.20
CA VAL A 148 5.17 -8.65 5.26
C VAL A 148 5.87 -7.50 5.96
N SER A 149 5.28 -6.30 5.87
CA SER A 149 5.80 -5.10 6.53
C SER A 149 4.90 -4.68 7.67
N VAL A 150 5.48 -4.46 8.84
CA VAL A 150 4.76 -4.16 10.09
C VAL A 150 5.13 -2.77 10.60
N GLY A 151 4.18 -2.06 11.17
CA GLY A 151 4.44 -0.77 11.80
C GLY A 151 3.37 -0.34 12.78
N GLY A 152 3.79 0.36 13.84
CA GLY A 152 2.87 1.00 14.78
C GLY A 152 2.29 2.31 14.24
N GLU A 153 1.27 2.81 14.92
CA GLU A 153 0.59 4.04 14.55
C GLU A 153 1.38 5.30 14.98
N SER A 154 1.53 6.27 14.08
CA SER A 154 2.19 7.54 14.35
C SER A 154 1.23 8.61 14.88
N GLY A 155 1.76 9.60 15.64
CA GLY A 155 1.03 10.79 16.10
C GLY A 155 0.59 10.74 17.56
N MET A 156 0.06 11.86 18.09
CA MET A 156 -0.24 12.03 19.52
C MET A 156 -1.34 11.09 20.03
N ASP A 157 -2.35 10.82 19.22
CA ASP A 157 -3.47 9.93 19.55
C ASP A 157 -3.26 8.48 19.08
N ALA A 158 -1.98 8.08 18.87
CA ALA A 158 -1.66 6.75 18.40
C ALA A 158 -2.18 5.69 19.37
N ARG A 159 -2.76 4.65 18.81
CA ARG A 159 -3.09 3.44 19.55
C ARG A 159 -1.83 2.65 19.88
N VAL A 160 -1.87 1.87 20.93
CA VAL A 160 -0.72 1.05 21.35
C VAL A 160 -0.46 -0.03 20.28
N CYS A 161 0.80 -0.18 19.92
CA CYS A 161 1.31 -1.35 19.23
C CYS A 161 2.03 -2.21 20.26
N ASP A 162 1.57 -3.44 20.46
CA ASP A 162 2.23 -4.38 21.35
C ASP A 162 3.37 -5.08 20.60
N TYR A 163 4.57 -5.06 21.16
CA TYR A 163 5.73 -5.64 20.50
C TYR A 163 5.64 -7.17 20.38
N ASP A 164 4.92 -7.83 21.27
CA ASP A 164 4.67 -9.26 21.17
C ASP A 164 3.88 -9.62 19.89
N TRP A 165 2.96 -8.76 19.44
CA TRP A 165 2.27 -8.94 18.17
C TRP A 165 3.22 -8.86 16.97
N VAL A 166 4.20 -7.95 17.03
CA VAL A 166 5.24 -7.80 16.00
C VAL A 166 6.11 -9.04 15.92
N LEU A 167 6.57 -9.53 17.09
CA LEU A 167 7.38 -10.74 17.21
C LEU A 167 6.62 -11.98 16.73
N ASP A 168 5.33 -12.03 16.99
CA ASP A 168 4.49 -13.15 16.56
C ASP A 168 4.34 -13.20 15.03
N ILE A 169 4.05 -12.06 14.38
CA ILE A 169 4.02 -11.98 12.91
C ILE A 169 5.39 -12.36 12.33
N ARG A 170 6.50 -11.88 12.94
CA ARG A 170 7.84 -12.26 12.51
C ARG A 170 8.06 -13.77 12.56
N ARG A 171 7.60 -14.46 13.63
CA ARG A 171 7.69 -15.92 13.74
C ARG A 171 6.92 -16.62 12.64
N GLN A 172 5.71 -16.14 12.31
CA GLN A 172 4.89 -16.67 11.24
C GLN A 172 5.57 -16.50 9.86
N CYS A 173 6.16 -15.32 9.60
CA CYS A 173 6.92 -15.08 8.37
C CYS A 173 8.14 -15.99 8.25
N ILE A 174 8.90 -16.19 9.34
CA ILE A 174 10.05 -17.12 9.35
C ILE A 174 9.58 -18.56 9.06
N ALA A 175 8.46 -18.99 9.63
CA ALA A 175 7.93 -20.33 9.41
C ALA A 175 7.45 -20.55 7.95
N ALA A 176 7.04 -19.49 7.27
CA ALA A 176 6.59 -19.50 5.87
C ALA A 176 7.70 -19.13 4.86
N ASP A 177 8.92 -18.86 5.33
CA ASP A 177 10.06 -18.38 4.51
C ASP A 177 9.76 -17.06 3.74
N ILE A 178 8.98 -16.16 4.36
CA ILE A 178 8.60 -14.88 3.77
C ILE A 178 9.41 -13.74 4.41
N PRO A 179 9.96 -12.81 3.60
CA PRO A 179 10.61 -11.61 4.07
C PRO A 179 9.74 -10.79 5.03
N PHE A 180 10.34 -10.34 6.13
CA PHE A 180 9.68 -9.56 7.16
C PHE A 180 10.42 -8.25 7.40
N SER A 181 9.68 -7.14 7.48
CA SER A 181 10.21 -5.84 7.86
C SER A 181 9.40 -5.19 8.99
N PHE A 182 10.09 -4.54 9.94
CA PHE A 182 9.47 -3.71 10.96
C PHE A 182 9.96 -2.28 10.79
N HIS A 183 9.18 -1.45 10.09
CA HIS A 183 9.63 -0.14 9.63
C HIS A 183 9.45 0.99 10.65
N GLN A 184 8.55 0.84 11.62
CA GLN A 184 8.40 1.84 12.69
C GLN A 184 7.69 1.28 13.93
N THR A 185 8.13 1.75 15.10
CA THR A 185 7.47 1.42 16.38
C THR A 185 6.13 2.13 16.56
N GLY A 186 5.91 3.22 15.80
CA GLY A 186 4.83 4.15 16.06
C GLY A 186 5.12 5.05 17.28
N ALA A 187 4.12 5.80 17.71
CA ALA A 187 4.25 6.71 18.84
C ALA A 187 4.03 6.02 20.21
N ARG A 188 3.47 4.81 20.24
CA ARG A 188 3.11 4.07 21.45
C ARG A 188 3.39 2.57 21.27
N LEU A 189 4.64 2.18 21.46
CA LEU A 189 5.06 0.79 21.54
C LEU A 189 5.02 0.30 23.01
N ARG A 190 4.56 -0.92 23.25
CA ARG A 190 4.58 -1.58 24.56
C ARG A 190 5.27 -2.95 24.44
#